data_a3d83f333e31d555aa3d53243bc77c60
#
_entry.id   a3d83f333e31d555aa3d53243bc77c60
#
_cell.length_a   1.000
_cell.length_b   1.000
_cell.length_c   1.000
_cell.angle_alpha   90.00
_cell.angle_beta   90.00
_cell.angle_gamma   90.00
#
_symmetry.space_group_name_H-M   'P 1'
#
loop_
_entity.id
_entity.type
_entity.pdbx_description
1 polymer ?
#
loop_
_entity_poly.entity_id
_entity_poly.type
_entity_poly.pdbx_seq_one_letter_code
_entity_poly.pdbx_strand_id
1 'polypeptide(L)'
;DITKYGMDLPEHKRLLPELLRELCKMDFTWIRLHYLYPDQITDELIDVIADEPKIVKYLDIPLQHVSKRILRAMHRPGDGAEFTRLIEDMRERIPGLVLRTSLIVGLPGETEDEFAELCEFLQNVGIERVGVFEYSPEEGTEAAELPDQIDAETKQNRRLIVEELQSGVLDDYNTSRHGEVMQVLC
;
A
#
# COMPACT_ATOMS: atom_id res chain seq x y z
N ASP A 1 -5.60 -1.62 -11.47
CA ASP A 1 -6.29 -1.26 -10.23
C ASP A 1 -7.63 -1.99 -10.15
N ILE A 2 -7.70 -2.98 -9.26
CA ILE A 2 -8.90 -3.84 -9.12
C ILE A 2 -10.07 -3.08 -8.45
N THR A 3 -9.80 -2.05 -7.68
CA THR A 3 -10.86 -1.27 -6.97
C THR A 3 -11.81 -0.54 -7.92
N LYS A 4 -11.41 -0.38 -9.18
CA LYS A 4 -12.24 0.23 -10.25
C LYS A 4 -13.06 -0.78 -11.04
N TYR A 5 -13.11 -2.05 -10.65
CA TYR A 5 -13.89 -3.06 -11.34
C TYR A 5 -15.37 -2.64 -11.46
N GLY A 6 -15.91 -2.67 -12.67
CA GLY A 6 -17.27 -2.25 -13.02
C GLY A 6 -17.43 -0.78 -13.42
N MET A 7 -16.41 0.06 -13.21
CA MET A 7 -16.48 1.49 -13.57
C MET A 7 -16.48 1.74 -15.09
N ASP A 8 -16.08 0.76 -15.87
CA ASP A 8 -16.13 0.75 -17.35
C ASP A 8 -17.50 0.35 -17.90
N LEU A 9 -18.39 -0.16 -17.06
CA LEU A 9 -19.75 -0.51 -17.42
C LEU A 9 -20.66 0.74 -17.51
N PRO A 10 -21.79 0.69 -18.26
CA PRO A 10 -22.67 1.84 -18.44
C PRO A 10 -23.16 2.50 -17.15
N GLU A 11 -23.25 1.72 -16.07
CA GLU A 11 -23.74 2.19 -14.77
C GLU A 11 -22.63 2.85 -13.93
N HIS A 12 -21.37 2.74 -14.33
CA HIS A 12 -20.20 3.29 -13.63
C HIS A 12 -20.16 2.97 -12.13
N LYS A 13 -20.55 1.74 -11.76
CA LYS A 13 -20.58 1.27 -10.37
C LYS A 13 -19.31 0.53 -10.02
N ARG A 14 -18.87 0.67 -8.78
CA ARG A 14 -17.81 -0.17 -8.20
C ARG A 14 -18.43 -1.50 -7.81
N LEU A 15 -18.16 -2.55 -8.57
CA LEU A 15 -18.73 -3.87 -8.42
C LEU A 15 -17.77 -4.90 -7.82
N LEU A 16 -16.62 -4.46 -7.30
CA LEU A 16 -15.65 -5.36 -6.67
C LEU A 16 -16.23 -6.11 -5.46
N PRO A 17 -16.98 -5.47 -4.53
CA PRO A 17 -17.59 -6.19 -3.42
C PRO A 17 -18.54 -7.30 -3.88
N GLU A 18 -19.40 -7.05 -4.86
CA GLU A 18 -20.32 -8.04 -5.43
C GLU A 18 -19.57 -9.18 -6.12
N LEU A 19 -18.55 -8.85 -6.92
CA LEU A 19 -17.70 -9.85 -7.57
C LEU A 19 -17.07 -10.77 -6.54
N LEU A 20 -16.53 -10.22 -5.45
CA LEU A 20 -15.88 -11.01 -4.40
C LEU A 20 -16.88 -11.96 -3.72
N ARG A 21 -18.10 -11.50 -3.40
CA ARG A 21 -19.15 -12.35 -2.83
C ARG A 21 -19.51 -13.51 -3.78
N GLU A 22 -19.59 -13.25 -5.10
CA GLU A 22 -19.86 -14.30 -6.08
C GLU A 22 -18.69 -15.29 -6.22
N LEU A 23 -17.45 -14.79 -6.25
CA LEU A 23 -16.28 -15.64 -6.29
C LEU A 23 -16.14 -16.51 -5.03
N CYS A 24 -16.52 -16.01 -3.86
CA CYS A 24 -16.50 -16.79 -2.61
C CYS A 24 -17.48 -17.97 -2.61
N LYS A 25 -18.52 -17.94 -3.43
CA LYS A 25 -19.45 -19.08 -3.62
C LYS A 25 -18.83 -20.20 -4.48
N MET A 26 -17.80 -19.91 -5.25
CA MET A 26 -17.15 -20.87 -6.14
C MET A 26 -16.16 -21.75 -5.35
N ASP A 27 -15.69 -22.84 -5.97
CA ASP A 27 -14.75 -23.79 -5.36
C ASP A 27 -13.28 -23.27 -5.45
N PHE A 28 -13.02 -22.11 -4.82
CA PHE A 28 -11.68 -21.62 -4.58
C PHE A 28 -11.30 -21.85 -3.12
N THR A 29 -10.06 -22.24 -2.88
CA THR A 29 -9.52 -22.34 -1.53
C THR A 29 -9.27 -20.96 -0.95
N TRP A 30 -8.60 -20.09 -1.70
CA TRP A 30 -8.25 -18.72 -1.30
C TRP A 30 -8.42 -17.75 -2.47
N ILE A 31 -8.77 -16.51 -2.12
CA ILE A 31 -8.83 -15.36 -3.02
C ILE A 31 -7.91 -14.30 -2.45
N ARG A 32 -6.93 -13.87 -3.22
CA ARG A 32 -6.00 -12.82 -2.83
C ARG A 32 -6.21 -11.58 -3.69
N LEU A 33 -6.32 -10.41 -3.03
CA LEU A 33 -6.45 -9.12 -3.69
C LEU A 33 -5.08 -8.47 -3.87
N HIS A 34 -4.85 -7.95 -5.06
CA HIS A 34 -3.65 -7.19 -5.39
C HIS A 34 -4.00 -5.84 -5.98
N TYR A 35 -3.18 -4.83 -5.67
CA TYR A 35 -3.21 -3.53 -6.32
C TYR A 35 -4.49 -2.73 -6.06
N LEU A 36 -4.75 -2.46 -4.78
CA LEU A 36 -5.85 -1.60 -4.37
C LEU A 36 -5.38 -0.14 -4.22
N TYR A 37 -6.11 0.79 -4.79
CA TYR A 37 -5.85 2.21 -4.55
C TYR A 37 -6.49 2.66 -3.23
N PRO A 38 -5.74 3.35 -2.35
CA PRO A 38 -6.23 3.70 -1.02
C PRO A 38 -7.49 4.56 -1.05
N ASP A 39 -7.58 5.51 -1.99
CA ASP A 39 -8.73 6.41 -2.18
C ASP A 39 -9.97 5.71 -2.77
N GLN A 40 -9.86 4.45 -3.15
CA GLN A 40 -10.95 3.65 -3.72
C GLN A 40 -11.45 2.55 -2.78
N ILE A 41 -10.84 2.38 -1.61
CA ILE A 41 -11.26 1.41 -0.61
C ILE A 41 -12.49 1.96 0.11
N THR A 42 -13.62 1.27 -0.03
CA THR A 42 -14.91 1.64 0.57
C THR A 42 -15.20 0.79 1.80
N ASP A 43 -16.08 1.28 2.68
CA ASP A 43 -16.57 0.52 3.84
C ASP A 43 -17.11 -0.85 3.44
N GLU A 44 -17.90 -0.91 2.35
CA GLU A 44 -18.45 -2.16 1.85
C GLU A 44 -17.34 -3.15 1.43
N LEU A 45 -16.27 -2.67 0.81
CA LEU A 45 -15.14 -3.53 0.44
C LEU A 45 -14.43 -4.08 1.68
N ILE A 46 -14.24 -3.24 2.72
CA ILE A 46 -13.65 -3.65 3.99
C ILE A 46 -14.51 -4.73 4.65
N ASP A 47 -15.84 -4.53 4.71
CA ASP A 47 -16.77 -5.50 5.28
C ASP A 47 -16.70 -6.85 4.56
N VAL A 48 -16.73 -6.85 3.22
CA VAL A 48 -16.60 -8.10 2.44
C VAL A 48 -15.27 -8.80 2.70
N ILE A 49 -14.17 -8.06 2.77
CA ILE A 49 -12.86 -8.65 3.08
C ILE A 49 -12.85 -9.22 4.51
N ALA A 50 -13.49 -8.56 5.46
CA ALA A 50 -13.58 -9.02 6.85
C ALA A 50 -14.40 -10.30 6.98
N ASP A 51 -15.59 -10.31 6.38
CA ASP A 51 -16.61 -11.36 6.56
C ASP A 51 -16.31 -12.65 5.77
N GLU A 52 -15.67 -12.54 4.60
CA GLU A 52 -15.47 -13.69 3.71
C GLU A 52 -14.18 -14.46 4.07
N PRO A 53 -14.29 -15.71 4.58
CA PRO A 53 -13.13 -16.47 5.03
C PRO A 53 -12.19 -16.92 3.91
N LYS A 54 -12.68 -16.99 2.67
CA LYS A 54 -11.85 -17.34 1.50
C LYS A 54 -10.95 -16.17 1.06
N ILE A 55 -11.28 -14.94 1.43
CA ILE A 55 -10.46 -13.79 1.12
C ILE A 55 -9.30 -13.72 2.11
N VAL A 56 -8.09 -13.85 1.59
CA VAL A 56 -6.87 -13.77 2.40
C VAL A 56 -6.74 -12.37 2.98
N LYS A 57 -6.51 -12.28 4.30
CA LYS A 57 -6.35 -11.02 5.03
C LYS A 57 -4.96 -10.41 4.78
N TYR A 58 -4.63 -10.26 3.51
CA TYR A 58 -3.38 -9.68 3.02
C TYR A 58 -3.71 -8.74 1.86
N LEU A 59 -3.50 -7.44 2.06
CA LEU A 59 -3.82 -6.42 1.08
C LEU A 59 -2.56 -5.71 0.58
N ASP A 60 -2.49 -5.54 -0.74
CA ASP A 60 -1.42 -4.80 -1.41
C ASP A 60 -1.95 -3.41 -1.84
N ILE A 61 -1.52 -2.39 -1.10
CA ILE A 61 -1.99 -1.01 -1.24
C ILE A 61 -0.78 -0.11 -1.50
N PRO A 62 -0.39 0.13 -2.76
CA PRO A 62 0.78 0.93 -3.08
C PRO A 62 0.53 2.42 -2.81
N LEU A 63 1.03 2.92 -1.67
CA LEU A 63 0.89 4.31 -1.25
C LEU A 63 1.79 5.25 -2.06
N GLN A 64 2.96 4.78 -2.48
CA GLN A 64 4.00 5.47 -3.22
C GLN A 64 4.78 6.51 -2.38
N HIS A 65 4.11 7.37 -1.66
CA HIS A 65 4.64 8.36 -0.73
C HIS A 65 3.56 8.76 0.28
N VAL A 66 3.89 9.64 1.25
CA VAL A 66 2.91 10.16 2.23
C VAL A 66 2.79 11.68 2.21
N SER A 67 3.82 12.40 1.70
CA SER A 67 3.74 13.85 1.53
C SER A 67 2.66 14.19 0.49
N LYS A 68 1.73 15.04 0.91
CA LYS A 68 0.64 15.52 0.04
C LYS A 68 1.15 16.22 -1.22
N ARG A 69 2.27 16.94 -1.11
CA ARG A 69 2.89 17.64 -2.25
C ARG A 69 3.44 16.64 -3.26
N ILE A 70 4.19 15.65 -2.79
CA ILE A 70 4.77 14.60 -3.64
C ILE A 70 3.66 13.77 -4.30
N LEU A 71 2.66 13.35 -3.55
CA LEU A 71 1.51 12.60 -4.10
C LEU A 71 0.77 13.39 -5.18
N ARG A 72 0.56 14.69 -4.99
CA ARG A 72 -0.02 15.55 -6.03
C ARG A 72 0.82 15.62 -7.30
N ALA A 73 2.15 15.71 -7.17
CA ALA A 73 3.06 15.67 -8.30
C ALA A 73 3.00 14.32 -9.05
N MET A 74 2.60 13.25 -8.37
CA MET A 74 2.37 11.92 -8.95
C MET A 74 0.92 11.72 -9.44
N HIS A 75 0.09 12.77 -9.44
CA HIS A 75 -1.35 12.69 -9.73
C HIS A 75 -2.11 11.69 -8.83
N ARG A 76 -1.70 11.57 -7.56
CA ARG A 76 -2.32 10.70 -6.57
C ARG A 76 -2.97 11.52 -5.45
N PRO A 77 -4.20 11.17 -5.04
CA PRO A 77 -4.83 11.78 -3.88
C PRO A 77 -4.27 11.20 -2.57
N GLY A 78 -4.48 11.91 -1.48
CA GLY A 78 -4.18 11.46 -0.12
C GLY A 78 -3.01 12.18 0.53
N ASP A 79 -2.79 11.82 1.76
CA ASP A 79 -1.65 12.23 2.59
C ASP A 79 -1.44 11.21 3.73
N GLY A 80 -0.34 11.38 4.50
CA GLY A 80 0.01 10.46 5.59
C GLY A 80 -1.09 10.32 6.65
N ALA A 81 -1.80 11.41 6.99
CA ALA A 81 -2.87 11.37 7.98
C ALA A 81 -4.11 10.62 7.48
N GLU A 82 -4.45 10.77 6.20
CA GLU A 82 -5.54 10.01 5.56
C GLU A 82 -5.21 8.51 5.50
N PHE A 83 -3.97 8.17 5.13
CA PHE A 83 -3.53 6.78 5.08
C PHE A 83 -3.46 6.13 6.45
N THR A 84 -3.02 6.85 7.47
CA THR A 84 -3.02 6.34 8.86
C THR A 84 -4.43 5.96 9.29
N ARG A 85 -5.41 6.87 9.11
CA ARG A 85 -6.81 6.59 9.47
C ARG A 85 -7.40 5.40 8.72
N LEU A 86 -7.12 5.30 7.41
CA LEU A 86 -7.58 4.17 6.60
C LEU A 86 -7.00 2.84 7.10
N ILE A 87 -5.71 2.82 7.42
CA ILE A 87 -5.02 1.61 7.90
C ILE A 87 -5.52 1.21 9.28
N GLU A 88 -5.73 2.17 10.19
CA GLU A 88 -6.30 1.93 11.51
C GLU A 88 -7.71 1.34 11.42
N ASP A 89 -8.60 1.93 10.60
CA ASP A 89 -9.96 1.41 10.36
C ASP A 89 -9.94 -0.01 9.78
N MET A 90 -9.09 -0.26 8.79
CA MET A 90 -8.95 -1.60 8.23
C MET A 90 -8.44 -2.62 9.26
N ARG A 91 -7.48 -2.26 10.10
CA ARG A 91 -6.95 -3.15 11.15
C ARG A 91 -7.97 -3.45 12.23
N GLU A 92 -8.80 -2.47 12.60
CA GLU A 92 -9.89 -2.66 13.55
C GLU A 92 -10.95 -3.63 13.01
N ARG A 93 -11.30 -3.49 11.73
CA ARG A 93 -12.41 -4.25 11.10
C ARG A 93 -11.98 -5.59 10.50
N ILE A 94 -10.71 -5.78 10.14
CA ILE A 94 -10.19 -7.01 9.52
C ILE A 94 -9.17 -7.67 10.46
N PRO A 95 -9.59 -8.58 11.35
CA PRO A 95 -8.68 -9.28 12.25
C PRO A 95 -7.58 -10.05 11.49
N GLY A 96 -6.34 -9.86 11.91
CA GLY A 96 -5.18 -10.54 11.31
C GLY A 96 -4.75 -9.96 9.95
N LEU A 97 -5.19 -8.75 9.61
CA LEU A 97 -4.79 -8.06 8.40
C LEU A 97 -3.27 -7.89 8.34
N VAL A 98 -2.70 -8.25 7.21
CA VAL A 98 -1.30 -7.98 6.82
C VAL A 98 -1.32 -7.02 5.65
N LEU A 99 -0.61 -5.92 5.77
CA LEU A 99 -0.51 -4.90 4.73
C LEU A 99 0.82 -5.00 3.99
N ARG A 100 0.75 -4.84 2.68
CA ARG A 100 1.89 -4.57 1.83
C ARG A 100 1.73 -3.20 1.16
N THR A 101 2.81 -2.46 1.08
CA THR A 101 2.88 -1.23 0.30
C THR A 101 4.13 -1.18 -0.56
N SER A 102 4.11 -0.29 -1.55
CA SER A 102 5.28 0.10 -2.32
C SER A 102 5.48 1.61 -2.19
N LEU A 103 6.72 2.02 -1.99
CA LEU A 103 7.14 3.41 -1.83
C LEU A 103 8.20 3.76 -2.88
N ILE A 104 8.25 5.01 -3.27
CA ILE A 104 9.28 5.57 -4.14
C ILE A 104 9.94 6.71 -3.37
N VAL A 105 11.27 6.69 -3.30
CA VAL A 105 12.08 7.74 -2.68
C VAL A 105 12.96 8.43 -3.72
N GLY A 106 13.37 9.65 -3.44
CA GLY A 106 14.22 10.42 -4.34
C GLY A 106 13.50 10.96 -5.58
N LEU A 107 12.20 11.24 -5.45
CA LEU A 107 11.43 11.94 -6.47
C LEU A 107 11.96 13.35 -6.68
N PRO A 108 11.85 13.92 -7.91
CA PRO A 108 12.30 15.30 -8.16
C PRO A 108 11.73 16.28 -7.16
N GLY A 109 12.60 17.04 -6.50
CA GLY A 109 12.24 18.03 -5.50
C GLY A 109 11.77 17.48 -4.15
N GLU A 110 11.87 16.17 -3.87
CA GLU A 110 11.60 15.61 -2.55
C GLU A 110 12.57 16.17 -1.51
N THR A 111 12.05 16.87 -0.52
CA THR A 111 12.84 17.51 0.54
C THR A 111 13.20 16.53 1.66
N GLU A 112 14.18 16.93 2.50
CA GLU A 112 14.53 16.14 3.70
C GLU A 112 13.36 16.05 4.69
N ASP A 113 12.57 17.13 4.83
CA ASP A 113 11.40 17.13 5.71
C ASP A 113 10.33 16.14 5.21
N GLU A 114 10.11 16.05 3.91
CA GLU A 114 9.15 15.10 3.32
C GLU A 114 9.61 13.65 3.41
N PHE A 115 10.91 13.42 3.28
CA PHE A 115 11.51 12.12 3.52
C PHE A 115 11.42 11.73 5.00
N ALA A 116 11.66 12.68 5.92
CA ALA A 116 11.49 12.47 7.36
C ALA A 116 10.02 12.14 7.72
N GLU A 117 9.04 12.85 7.11
CA GLU A 117 7.61 12.55 7.25
C GLU A 117 7.29 11.10 6.83
N LEU A 118 7.89 10.63 5.73
CA LEU A 118 7.73 9.25 5.27
C LEU A 118 8.28 8.24 6.29
N CYS A 119 9.49 8.49 6.83
CA CYS A 119 10.11 7.63 7.82
C CYS A 119 9.29 7.58 9.13
N GLU A 120 8.82 8.73 9.61
CA GLU A 120 7.96 8.83 10.79
C GLU A 120 6.64 8.08 10.60
N PHE A 121 6.00 8.21 9.45
CA PHE A 121 4.80 7.46 9.10
C PHE A 121 5.05 5.94 9.17
N LEU A 122 6.13 5.45 8.60
CA LEU A 122 6.46 4.02 8.61
C LEU A 122 6.67 3.48 10.03
N GLN A 123 7.36 4.23 10.89
CA GLN A 123 7.59 3.86 12.29
C GLN A 123 6.28 3.82 13.09
N ASN A 124 5.41 4.80 12.88
CA ASN A 124 4.17 4.93 13.64
C ASN A 124 3.10 3.92 13.19
N VAL A 125 2.99 3.69 11.88
CA VAL A 125 1.93 2.81 11.31
C VAL A 125 2.35 1.34 11.32
N GLY A 126 3.63 1.03 11.19
CA GLY A 126 4.15 -0.34 11.26
C GLY A 126 3.56 -1.26 10.18
N ILE A 127 3.69 -0.91 8.89
CA ILE A 127 3.23 -1.75 7.79
C ILE A 127 4.13 -2.98 7.67
N GLU A 128 3.55 -4.18 7.66
CA GLU A 128 4.28 -5.45 7.76
C GLU A 128 5.17 -5.74 6.55
N ARG A 129 4.82 -5.24 5.37
CA ARG A 129 5.58 -5.46 4.12
C ARG A 129 5.71 -4.17 3.33
N VAL A 130 6.92 -3.64 3.26
CA VAL A 130 7.22 -2.45 2.45
C VAL A 130 8.25 -2.79 1.39
N GLY A 131 7.93 -2.53 0.13
CA GLY A 131 8.91 -2.46 -0.94
C GLY A 131 9.26 -1.01 -1.22
N VAL A 132 10.53 -0.65 -1.21
CA VAL A 132 10.98 0.70 -1.53
C VAL A 132 11.81 0.71 -2.80
N PHE A 133 11.56 1.70 -3.65
CA PHE A 133 12.22 1.89 -4.94
C PHE A 133 12.82 3.28 -5.01
N GLU A 134 14.00 3.37 -5.60
CA GLU A 134 14.56 4.66 -6.00
C GLU A 134 13.82 5.18 -7.23
N TYR A 135 13.51 6.47 -7.25
CA TYR A 135 12.95 7.07 -8.46
C TYR A 135 13.94 6.95 -9.63
N SER A 136 13.47 6.39 -10.74
CA SER A 136 14.19 6.32 -12.01
C SER A 136 13.54 7.26 -13.03
N PRO A 137 14.29 8.19 -13.61
CA PRO A 137 13.76 9.06 -14.67
C PRO A 137 13.59 8.25 -15.97
N GLU A 138 12.36 8.11 -16.41
CA GLU A 138 12.03 7.42 -17.66
C GLU A 138 11.81 8.43 -18.78
N GLU A 139 12.44 8.20 -19.93
CA GLU A 139 12.34 9.07 -21.08
C GLU A 139 10.89 9.32 -21.52
N GLY A 140 10.54 10.57 -21.79
CA GLY A 140 9.20 10.95 -22.20
C GLY A 140 8.17 11.08 -21.08
N THR A 141 8.59 10.95 -19.82
CA THR A 141 7.71 11.23 -18.67
C THR A 141 7.88 12.67 -18.17
N GLU A 142 6.78 13.28 -17.71
CA GLU A 142 6.80 14.63 -17.12
C GLU A 142 7.78 14.70 -15.93
N ALA A 143 7.85 13.67 -15.10
CA ALA A 143 8.73 13.63 -13.94
C ALA A 143 10.22 13.63 -14.31
N ALA A 144 10.61 13.08 -15.46
CA ALA A 144 12.00 13.11 -15.92
C ALA A 144 12.47 14.52 -16.33
N GLU A 145 11.54 15.40 -16.70
CA GLU A 145 11.81 16.78 -17.12
C GLU A 145 11.71 17.78 -15.97
N LEU A 146 11.25 17.35 -14.79
CA LEU A 146 11.16 18.22 -13.63
C LEU A 146 12.57 18.70 -13.18
N PRO A 147 12.69 19.95 -12.72
CA PRO A 147 13.90 20.42 -12.06
C PRO A 147 14.13 19.70 -10.73
N ASP A 148 15.27 19.97 -10.10
CA ASP A 148 15.59 19.48 -8.76
C ASP A 148 15.65 17.95 -8.66
N GLN A 149 16.18 17.29 -9.70
CA GLN A 149 16.46 15.86 -9.70
C GLN A 149 17.41 15.52 -8.54
N ILE A 150 17.03 14.52 -7.76
CA ILE A 150 17.85 14.02 -6.64
C ILE A 150 18.99 13.16 -7.19
N ASP A 151 20.18 13.32 -6.63
CA ASP A 151 21.35 12.53 -7.03
C ASP A 151 21.23 11.06 -6.61
N ALA A 152 22.00 10.19 -7.27
CA ALA A 152 21.92 8.76 -7.05
C ALA A 152 22.33 8.32 -5.64
N GLU A 153 23.31 9.00 -5.02
CA GLU A 153 23.77 8.69 -3.67
C GLU A 153 22.68 8.98 -2.64
N THR A 154 22.03 10.15 -2.75
CA THR A 154 20.89 10.51 -1.89
C THR A 154 19.73 9.54 -2.03
N LYS A 155 19.36 9.14 -3.27
CA LYS A 155 18.31 8.13 -3.51
C LYS A 155 18.65 6.81 -2.84
N GLN A 156 19.86 6.33 -3.04
CA GLN A 156 20.34 5.08 -2.44
C GLN A 156 20.29 5.14 -0.91
N ASN A 157 20.77 6.23 -0.33
CA ASN A 157 20.76 6.43 1.12
C ASN A 157 19.34 6.41 1.68
N ARG A 158 18.40 7.14 1.05
CA ARG A 158 16.98 7.13 1.45
C ARG A 158 16.37 5.74 1.36
N ARG A 159 16.66 5.00 0.31
CA ARG A 159 16.20 3.60 0.17
C ARG A 159 16.73 2.72 1.31
N LEU A 160 18.02 2.79 1.59
CA LEU A 160 18.65 1.99 2.66
C LEU A 160 18.06 2.33 4.05
N ILE A 161 17.78 3.59 4.34
CA ILE A 161 17.13 4.00 5.59
C ILE A 161 15.73 3.37 5.71
N VAL A 162 14.92 3.42 4.65
CA VAL A 162 13.57 2.80 4.65
C VAL A 162 13.67 1.28 4.79
N GLU A 163 14.62 0.62 4.14
CA GLU A 163 14.84 -0.83 4.27
C GLU A 163 15.24 -1.22 5.70
N GLU A 164 16.06 -0.43 6.36
CA GLU A 164 16.45 -0.66 7.76
C GLU A 164 15.26 -0.51 8.71
N LEU A 165 14.46 0.56 8.57
CA LEU A 165 13.23 0.75 9.32
C LEU A 165 12.26 -0.43 9.14
N GLN A 166 12.10 -0.86 7.88
CA GLN A 166 11.23 -1.99 7.55
C GLN A 166 11.73 -3.31 8.14
N SER A 167 13.03 -3.52 8.20
CA SER A 167 13.61 -4.73 8.82
C SER A 167 13.18 -4.85 10.28
N GLY A 168 13.22 -3.76 11.05
CA GLY A 168 12.75 -3.74 12.44
C GLY A 168 11.27 -4.13 12.58
N VAL A 169 10.39 -3.50 11.78
CA VAL A 169 8.95 -3.82 11.78
C VAL A 169 8.69 -5.29 11.42
N LEU A 170 9.42 -5.80 10.42
CA LEU A 170 9.29 -7.18 9.98
C LEU A 170 9.75 -8.18 11.05
N ASP A 171 10.84 -7.89 11.75
CA ASP A 171 11.39 -8.73 12.81
C ASP A 171 10.42 -8.78 14.00
N ASP A 172 9.84 -7.65 14.40
CA ASP A 172 8.81 -7.58 15.44
C ASP A 172 7.56 -8.38 15.04
N TYR A 173 7.09 -8.22 13.82
CA TYR A 173 5.96 -8.99 13.29
C TYR A 173 6.26 -10.50 13.28
N ASN A 174 7.40 -10.92 12.76
CA ASN A 174 7.77 -12.35 12.73
C ASN A 174 7.94 -12.92 14.14
N THR A 175 8.51 -12.15 15.07
CA THR A 175 8.65 -12.53 16.47
C THR A 175 7.30 -12.74 17.14
N SER A 176 6.33 -11.86 16.87
CA SER A 176 4.96 -11.98 17.40
C SER A 176 4.22 -13.24 16.93
N ARG A 177 4.63 -13.80 15.77
CA ARG A 177 4.05 -15.02 15.18
C ARG A 177 4.78 -16.31 15.56
N HIS A 178 5.83 -16.22 16.38
CA HIS A 178 6.63 -17.39 16.72
C HIS A 178 5.82 -18.41 17.51
N GLY A 179 5.79 -19.67 17.01
CA GLY A 179 5.02 -20.76 17.60
C GLY A 179 3.56 -20.88 17.14
N GLU A 180 3.07 -19.97 16.30
CA GLU A 180 1.75 -20.12 15.67
C GLU A 180 1.77 -21.21 14.58
N VAL A 181 0.67 -21.95 14.48
CA VAL A 181 0.44 -22.91 13.39
C VAL A 181 -0.40 -22.24 12.31
N MET A 182 0.15 -22.15 11.12
CA MET A 182 -0.51 -21.49 9.97
C MET A 182 -0.73 -22.46 8.82
N GLN A 183 -1.82 -22.26 8.08
CA GLN A 183 -2.02 -22.92 6.78
C GLN A 183 -1.20 -22.20 5.72
N VAL A 184 -0.49 -22.97 4.91
CA VAL A 184 0.34 -22.44 3.82
C VAL A 184 0.01 -23.15 2.51
N LEU A 185 0.19 -22.45 1.39
CA LEU A 185 0.17 -23.04 0.07
C LEU A 185 1.58 -23.54 -0.27
N CYS A 186 1.70 -24.82 -0.61
CA CYS A 186 2.95 -25.45 -1.01
C CYS A 186 3.00 -25.64 -2.53
#